data_47ea96bd0f99f03f21142cf65b349b0c
#
_entry.id   47ea96bd0f99f03f21142cf65b349b0c
#
_cell.length_a   1.000
_cell.length_b   1.000
_cell.length_c   1.000
_cell.angle_alpha   90.00
_cell.angle_beta   90.00
_cell.angle_gamma   90.00
#
_symmetry.space_group_name_H-M   'P 1'
#
loop_
_entity.id
_entity.type
_entity.pdbx_description
1 polymer ?
#
loop_
_entity_poly.entity_id
_entity_poly.type
_entity_poly.pdbx_seq_one_letter_code
_entity_poly.pdbx_strand_id
1 'polypeptide(L)'
;GWELYRTQLLSAPYKSVTIVSVGFVTALSQLLESEGGQQLVADKVRALYIMGGNFAVSSPDYNFAQGPEFAQNFIMRWPENTPIYFSPNEVGNDIYYSKQQLLDDLSDIEVNPLKEIYLRNGEDEALRMWDPLTVIHAVEGDEWFLLSEWGNVTIDSEGNTTFTASPNGNCRYQKPGDASWNSATLNKIRNLIKVGIY
;
A
#
# COMPACT_ATOMS: atom_id res chain seq x y z
N GLY A 1 -0.51 -18.87 3.02
CA GLY A 1 -1.18 -17.72 2.51
C GLY A 1 -2.24 -17.18 3.45
N TRP A 2 -3.48 -17.19 3.03
CA TRP A 2 -4.61 -16.60 3.77
C TRP A 2 -4.85 -17.23 5.16
N GLU A 3 -4.48 -18.49 5.37
CA GLU A 3 -4.60 -19.17 6.66
C GLU A 3 -3.78 -18.49 7.76
N LEU A 4 -2.62 -17.91 7.41
CA LEU A 4 -1.83 -17.16 8.36
C LEU A 4 -2.55 -15.88 8.80
N TYR A 5 -3.15 -15.14 7.87
CA TYR A 5 -4.00 -13.98 8.19
C TYR A 5 -5.12 -14.39 9.15
N ARG A 6 -5.84 -15.47 8.82
CA ARG A 6 -6.92 -15.99 9.66
C ARG A 6 -6.45 -16.30 11.07
N THR A 7 -5.34 -17.01 11.20
CA THR A 7 -4.78 -17.38 12.51
C THR A 7 -4.42 -16.16 13.35
N GLN A 8 -3.78 -15.15 12.76
CA GLN A 8 -3.42 -13.92 13.46
C GLN A 8 -4.66 -13.12 13.86
N LEU A 9 -5.64 -12.99 12.97
CA LEU A 9 -6.85 -12.24 13.25
C LEU A 9 -7.70 -12.90 14.34
N LEU A 10 -7.80 -14.24 14.37
CA LEU A 10 -8.55 -14.95 15.42
C LEU A 10 -8.06 -14.62 16.84
N SER A 11 -6.75 -14.45 17.01
CA SER A 11 -6.15 -14.14 18.29
C SER A 11 -6.15 -12.65 18.64
N ALA A 12 -6.43 -11.78 17.69
CA ALA A 12 -6.37 -10.34 17.87
C ALA A 12 -7.59 -9.78 18.62
N PRO A 13 -7.43 -8.70 19.42
CA PRO A 13 -8.55 -7.94 19.96
C PRO A 13 -9.45 -7.32 18.87
N TYR A 14 -10.64 -6.87 19.26
CA TYR A 14 -11.57 -6.17 18.37
C TYR A 14 -10.92 -4.91 17.78
N LYS A 15 -11.00 -4.74 16.44
CA LYS A 15 -10.49 -3.57 15.68
C LYS A 15 -9.04 -3.15 16.03
N SER A 16 -8.17 -4.12 16.35
CA SER A 16 -6.79 -3.83 16.75
C SER A 16 -5.75 -4.01 15.64
N VAL A 17 -6.10 -4.66 14.54
CA VAL A 17 -5.15 -4.99 13.47
C VAL A 17 -5.23 -3.95 12.36
N THR A 18 -4.09 -3.39 11.98
CA THR A 18 -3.89 -2.67 10.72
C THR A 18 -3.21 -3.59 9.72
N ILE A 19 -3.80 -3.76 8.55
CA ILE A 19 -3.18 -4.51 7.45
C ILE A 19 -2.49 -3.51 6.52
N VAL A 20 -1.25 -3.82 6.13
CA VAL A 20 -0.52 -3.11 5.07
C VAL A 20 -0.25 -4.11 3.95
N SER A 21 -0.84 -3.87 2.79
CA SER A 21 -0.69 -4.71 1.60
C SER A 21 0.13 -3.97 0.54
N VAL A 22 1.32 -4.51 0.23
CA VAL A 22 2.26 -3.93 -0.75
C VAL A 22 2.56 -4.93 -1.87
N GLY A 23 1.57 -5.70 -2.25
CA GLY A 23 1.67 -6.73 -3.30
C GLY A 23 0.29 -7.23 -3.69
N PHE A 24 0.23 -8.43 -4.26
CA PHE A 24 -1.00 -9.00 -4.80
C PHE A 24 -2.04 -9.30 -3.71
N VAL A 25 -3.30 -9.05 -4.01
CA VAL A 25 -4.42 -9.20 -3.06
C VAL A 25 -4.99 -10.62 -2.96
N THR A 26 -4.36 -11.59 -3.61
CA THR A 26 -4.82 -12.99 -3.67
C THR A 26 -5.11 -13.57 -2.27
N ALA A 27 -4.20 -13.37 -1.32
CA ALA A 27 -4.40 -13.90 0.04
C ALA A 27 -5.52 -13.18 0.80
N LEU A 28 -5.73 -11.89 0.58
CA LEU A 28 -6.86 -11.15 1.15
C LEU A 28 -8.18 -11.62 0.54
N SER A 29 -8.23 -11.79 -0.78
CA SER A 29 -9.40 -12.33 -1.48
C SER A 29 -9.80 -13.71 -0.94
N GLN A 30 -8.83 -14.63 -0.83
CA GLN A 30 -9.07 -15.98 -0.30
C GLN A 30 -9.52 -15.96 1.16
N LEU A 31 -8.98 -15.05 1.98
CA LEU A 31 -9.46 -14.87 3.36
C LEU A 31 -10.93 -14.47 3.38
N LEU A 32 -11.33 -13.51 2.54
CA LEU A 32 -12.71 -13.02 2.48
C LEU A 32 -13.69 -14.07 1.94
N GLU A 33 -13.22 -15.00 1.10
CA GLU A 33 -14.00 -16.14 0.61
C GLU A 33 -14.15 -17.25 1.65
N SER A 34 -13.22 -17.35 2.59
CA SER A 34 -13.26 -18.40 3.61
C SER A 34 -14.46 -18.23 4.54
N GLU A 35 -14.93 -19.35 5.11
CA GLU A 35 -16.05 -19.34 6.06
C GLU A 35 -15.81 -18.36 7.22
N GLY A 36 -16.69 -17.39 7.39
CA GLY A 36 -16.59 -16.33 8.40
C GLY A 36 -15.48 -15.31 8.17
N GLY A 37 -14.76 -15.36 7.03
CA GLY A 37 -13.62 -14.48 6.76
C GLY A 37 -13.97 -13.00 6.70
N GLN A 38 -15.10 -12.64 6.08
CA GLN A 38 -15.57 -11.24 6.04
C GLN A 38 -15.90 -10.72 7.45
N GLN A 39 -16.60 -11.52 8.26
CA GLN A 39 -16.92 -11.14 9.64
C GLN A 39 -15.65 -11.01 10.49
N LEU A 40 -14.68 -11.90 10.29
CA LEU A 40 -13.39 -11.84 11.00
C LEU A 40 -12.64 -10.56 10.67
N VAL A 41 -12.59 -10.16 9.40
CA VAL A 41 -12.02 -8.87 8.98
C VAL A 41 -12.80 -7.71 9.58
N ALA A 42 -14.15 -7.75 9.50
CA ALA A 42 -15.03 -6.73 10.07
C ALA A 42 -14.82 -6.52 11.57
N ASP A 43 -14.51 -7.57 12.32
CA ASP A 43 -14.33 -7.52 13.77
C ASP A 43 -12.91 -7.17 14.20
N LYS A 44 -11.91 -7.57 13.44
CA LYS A 44 -10.52 -7.52 13.91
C LYS A 44 -9.69 -6.44 13.23
N VAL A 45 -10.00 -6.11 11.96
CA VAL A 45 -9.23 -5.15 11.19
C VAL A 45 -9.76 -3.73 11.42
N ARG A 46 -8.88 -2.86 11.88
CA ARG A 46 -9.16 -1.42 12.06
C ARG A 46 -9.14 -0.69 10.73
N ALA A 47 -8.15 -0.98 9.88
CA ALA A 47 -7.99 -0.38 8.57
C ALA A 47 -7.08 -1.24 7.68
N LEU A 48 -7.26 -1.12 6.37
CA LEU A 48 -6.33 -1.60 5.35
C LEU A 48 -5.66 -0.42 4.67
N TYR A 49 -4.33 -0.46 4.57
CA TYR A 49 -3.53 0.41 3.72
C TYR A 49 -2.97 -0.44 2.59
N ILE A 50 -3.21 -0.03 1.35
CA ILE A 50 -2.86 -0.84 0.19
C ILE A 50 -2.13 -0.03 -0.87
N MET A 51 -0.96 -0.53 -1.29
CA MET A 51 -0.32 -0.05 -2.51
C MET A 51 -1.08 -0.64 -3.70
N GLY A 52 -1.76 0.20 -4.43
CA GLY A 52 -2.53 -0.19 -5.61
C GLY A 52 -3.51 0.89 -6.04
N GLY A 53 -3.94 0.72 -7.28
CA GLY A 53 -4.85 1.64 -7.94
C GLY A 53 -4.14 2.67 -8.80
N ASN A 54 -4.93 3.21 -9.73
CA ASN A 54 -4.53 4.26 -10.65
C ASN A 54 -5.76 5.11 -10.93
N PHE A 55 -5.89 6.23 -10.21
CA PHE A 55 -7.10 7.04 -10.22
C PHE A 55 -6.97 8.28 -11.12
N ALA A 56 -5.75 8.64 -11.51
CA ALA A 56 -5.49 9.79 -12.41
C ALA A 56 -5.69 9.42 -13.89
N VAL A 57 -5.43 8.16 -14.25
CA VAL A 57 -5.55 7.66 -15.62
C VAL A 57 -6.19 6.28 -15.63
N SER A 58 -6.94 5.96 -16.67
CA SER A 58 -7.50 4.64 -16.87
C SER A 58 -6.40 3.70 -17.42
N SER A 59 -5.69 3.07 -16.51
CA SER A 59 -4.74 2.01 -16.85
C SER A 59 -4.71 0.97 -15.72
N PRO A 60 -4.46 -0.32 -16.05
CA PRO A 60 -4.39 -1.35 -15.05
C PRO A 60 -3.33 -1.07 -14.00
N ASP A 61 -3.68 -1.29 -12.74
CA ASP A 61 -2.70 -1.33 -11.66
C ASP A 61 -1.94 -2.65 -11.68
N TYR A 62 -0.61 -2.62 -11.49
CA TYR A 62 0.22 -3.82 -11.58
C TYR A 62 -0.23 -4.89 -10.57
N ASN A 63 -0.47 -4.51 -9.31
CA ASN A 63 -0.82 -5.47 -8.26
C ASN A 63 -2.19 -6.12 -8.48
N PHE A 64 -3.12 -5.39 -9.11
CA PHE A 64 -4.47 -5.89 -9.39
C PHE A 64 -4.52 -6.67 -10.71
N ALA A 65 -3.75 -6.26 -11.71
CA ALA A 65 -3.71 -6.93 -13.01
C ALA A 65 -3.04 -8.31 -12.99
N GLN A 66 -2.27 -8.65 -11.94
CA GLN A 66 -1.69 -10.00 -11.79
C GLN A 66 -2.71 -11.08 -11.36
N GLY A 67 -3.92 -10.68 -11.01
CA GLY A 67 -5.03 -11.55 -10.67
C GLY A 67 -6.31 -10.73 -10.51
N PRO A 68 -6.85 -10.20 -11.62
CA PRO A 68 -7.96 -9.26 -11.56
C PRO A 68 -9.22 -9.87 -10.95
N GLU A 69 -9.44 -11.18 -11.10
CA GLU A 69 -10.52 -11.90 -10.43
C GLU A 69 -10.40 -11.86 -8.89
N PHE A 70 -9.17 -11.96 -8.37
CA PHE A 70 -8.92 -11.81 -6.92
C PHE A 70 -9.09 -10.36 -6.47
N ALA A 71 -8.67 -9.40 -7.29
CA ALA A 71 -8.82 -7.99 -6.99
C ALA A 71 -10.29 -7.55 -6.98
N GLN A 72 -11.09 -8.00 -7.94
CA GLN A 72 -12.54 -7.79 -7.97
C GLN A 72 -13.23 -8.41 -6.76
N ASN A 73 -12.92 -9.67 -6.48
CA ASN A 73 -13.49 -10.38 -5.34
C ASN A 73 -13.11 -9.73 -4.01
N PHE A 74 -11.87 -9.30 -3.86
CA PHE A 74 -11.38 -8.58 -2.69
C PHE A 74 -12.20 -7.31 -2.45
N ILE A 75 -12.32 -6.42 -3.44
CA ILE A 75 -13.01 -5.13 -3.24
C ILE A 75 -14.52 -5.32 -3.02
N MET A 76 -15.16 -6.27 -3.70
CA MET A 76 -16.59 -6.55 -3.54
C MET A 76 -16.95 -7.15 -2.18
N ARG A 77 -16.05 -7.91 -1.56
CA ARG A 77 -16.29 -8.61 -0.30
C ARG A 77 -15.72 -7.92 0.92
N TRP A 78 -14.96 -6.83 0.73
CA TRP A 78 -14.39 -6.11 1.85
C TRP A 78 -15.48 -5.48 2.71
N PRO A 79 -15.44 -5.64 4.05
CA PRO A 79 -16.49 -5.12 4.93
C PRO A 79 -16.60 -3.59 4.88
N GLU A 80 -17.81 -3.08 4.72
CA GLU A 80 -18.09 -1.64 4.64
C GLU A 80 -17.67 -0.85 5.90
N ASN A 81 -17.68 -1.52 7.06
CA ASN A 81 -17.27 -0.92 8.34
C ASN A 81 -15.75 -0.90 8.56
N THR A 82 -14.96 -1.27 7.56
CA THR A 82 -13.50 -1.32 7.65
C THR A 82 -12.90 -0.46 6.54
N PRO A 83 -12.28 0.68 6.88
CA PRO A 83 -11.75 1.60 5.87
C PRO A 83 -10.58 1.02 5.08
N ILE A 84 -10.49 1.43 3.81
CA ILE A 84 -9.37 1.17 2.91
C ILE A 84 -8.74 2.49 2.51
N TYR A 85 -7.41 2.58 2.64
CA TYR A 85 -6.59 3.68 2.17
C TYR A 85 -5.69 3.20 1.04
N PHE A 86 -5.90 3.71 -0.16
CA PHE A 86 -5.09 3.38 -1.33
C PHE A 86 -3.91 4.34 -1.45
N SER A 87 -2.73 3.78 -1.71
CA SER A 87 -1.53 4.50 -2.18
C SER A 87 -1.36 4.18 -3.66
N PRO A 88 -1.93 5.00 -4.56
CA PRO A 88 -1.97 4.68 -5.98
C PRO A 88 -0.64 4.97 -6.68
N ASN A 89 -0.49 4.42 -7.89
CA ASN A 89 0.71 4.55 -8.71
C ASN A 89 1.19 5.98 -8.89
N GLU A 90 0.27 6.90 -9.17
CA GLU A 90 0.56 8.31 -9.47
C GLU A 90 1.27 9.04 -8.33
N VAL A 91 1.09 8.62 -7.07
CA VAL A 91 1.73 9.27 -5.92
C VAL A 91 3.20 8.88 -5.79
N GLY A 92 3.50 7.59 -5.95
CA GLY A 92 4.87 7.09 -5.84
C GLY A 92 5.71 7.28 -7.10
N ASN A 93 5.09 7.56 -8.25
CA ASN A 93 5.77 7.71 -9.53
C ASN A 93 6.81 8.82 -9.54
N ASP A 94 6.58 9.92 -8.82
CA ASP A 94 7.40 11.12 -8.82
C ASP A 94 8.38 11.19 -7.63
N ILE A 95 8.46 10.14 -6.82
CA ILE A 95 9.37 10.05 -5.68
C ILE A 95 10.39 8.95 -5.94
N TYR A 96 11.63 9.37 -6.23
CA TYR A 96 12.72 8.47 -6.64
C TYR A 96 13.83 8.46 -5.63
N TYR A 97 14.24 7.28 -5.20
CA TYR A 97 15.47 7.07 -4.47
C TYR A 97 16.51 6.48 -5.41
N SER A 98 17.44 7.33 -5.89
CA SER A 98 18.46 6.88 -6.82
C SER A 98 19.46 5.93 -6.16
N LYS A 99 20.05 5.04 -6.96
CA LYS A 99 21.12 4.13 -6.51
C LYS A 99 22.27 4.89 -5.86
N GLN A 100 22.71 5.99 -6.47
CA GLN A 100 23.81 6.80 -5.92
C GLN A 100 23.45 7.38 -4.55
N GLN A 101 22.26 7.98 -4.41
CA GLN A 101 21.79 8.50 -3.13
C GLN A 101 21.72 7.41 -2.05
N LEU A 102 21.25 6.21 -2.39
CA LEU A 102 21.18 5.10 -1.46
C LEU A 102 22.57 4.63 -1.03
N LEU A 103 23.51 4.51 -1.97
CA LEU A 103 24.87 4.10 -1.67
C LEU A 103 25.59 5.14 -0.79
N ASP A 104 25.37 6.43 -1.06
CA ASP A 104 25.94 7.53 -0.25
C ASP A 104 25.33 7.52 1.17
N ASP A 105 24.02 7.35 1.27
CA ASP A 105 23.29 7.32 2.54
C ASP A 105 23.64 6.12 3.43
N LEU A 106 24.06 5.01 2.83
CA LEU A 106 24.43 3.77 3.50
C LEU A 106 25.93 3.46 3.39
N SER A 107 26.78 4.47 3.10
CA SER A 107 28.21 4.30 2.91
C SER A 107 28.90 3.68 4.13
N ASP A 108 28.51 4.12 5.33
CA ASP A 108 29.10 3.69 6.60
C ASP A 108 28.53 2.36 7.13
N ILE A 109 27.56 1.78 6.40
CA ILE A 109 26.92 0.52 6.77
C ILE A 109 27.50 -0.61 5.91
N GLU A 110 28.20 -1.53 6.55
CA GLU A 110 28.91 -2.61 5.84
C GLU A 110 27.92 -3.58 5.19
N VAL A 111 26.90 -4.03 5.94
CA VAL A 111 25.89 -4.98 5.45
C VAL A 111 24.49 -4.39 5.63
N ASN A 112 23.81 -4.18 4.53
CA ASN A 112 22.44 -3.70 4.50
C ASN A 112 21.67 -4.39 3.38
N PRO A 113 20.50 -5.05 3.67
CA PRO A 113 19.75 -5.79 2.67
C PRO A 113 19.35 -4.94 1.45
N LEU A 114 18.95 -3.69 1.67
CA LEU A 114 18.56 -2.78 0.61
C LEU A 114 19.76 -2.41 -0.29
N LYS A 115 20.92 -2.08 0.34
CA LYS A 115 22.19 -1.82 -0.37
C LYS A 115 22.60 -3.03 -1.22
N GLU A 116 22.51 -4.24 -0.68
CA GLU A 116 22.85 -5.47 -1.39
C GLU A 116 21.94 -5.74 -2.58
N ILE A 117 20.62 -5.51 -2.46
CA ILE A 117 19.66 -5.66 -3.54
C ILE A 117 20.02 -4.71 -4.68
N TYR A 118 20.30 -3.43 -4.40
CA TYR A 118 20.68 -2.45 -5.40
C TYR A 118 22.01 -2.77 -6.09
N LEU A 119 22.98 -3.27 -5.34
CA LEU A 119 24.28 -3.65 -5.90
C LEU A 119 24.18 -4.87 -6.83
N ARG A 120 23.28 -5.82 -6.50
CA ARG A 120 23.14 -7.08 -7.27
C ARG A 120 22.29 -6.94 -8.52
N ASN A 121 21.27 -6.09 -8.50
CA ASN A 121 20.37 -5.96 -9.65
C ASN A 121 20.95 -5.21 -10.85
N GLY A 122 22.13 -4.60 -10.72
CA GLY A 122 22.90 -4.06 -11.85
C GLY A 122 22.28 -2.86 -12.59
N GLU A 123 21.04 -2.54 -12.30
CA GLU A 123 20.30 -1.49 -12.97
C GLU A 123 20.56 -0.14 -12.30
N ASP A 124 20.80 0.89 -13.13
CA ASP A 124 20.97 2.27 -12.66
C ASP A 124 19.62 2.97 -12.37
N GLU A 125 18.54 2.21 -12.37
CA GLU A 125 17.19 2.78 -12.17
C GLU A 125 16.95 3.18 -10.72
N ALA A 126 16.34 4.35 -10.57
CA ALA A 126 15.86 4.82 -9.28
C ALA A 126 14.68 3.97 -8.81
N LEU A 127 14.65 3.56 -7.54
CA LEU A 127 13.47 2.96 -6.96
C LEU A 127 12.41 4.02 -6.71
N ARG A 128 11.22 3.75 -7.19
CA ARG A 128 10.03 4.52 -6.87
C ARG A 128 9.51 4.13 -5.49
N MET A 129 8.99 5.10 -4.76
CA MET A 129 8.66 4.94 -3.35
C MET A 129 7.20 4.56 -3.10
N TRP A 130 6.62 3.71 -3.96
CA TRP A 130 5.21 3.25 -3.84
C TRP A 130 4.93 2.59 -2.50
N ASP A 131 5.62 1.50 -2.19
CA ASP A 131 5.42 0.70 -0.97
C ASP A 131 5.76 1.46 0.31
N PRO A 132 6.90 2.20 0.38
CA PRO A 132 7.22 3.00 1.54
C PRO A 132 6.14 4.03 1.92
N LEU A 133 5.48 4.64 0.93
CA LEU A 133 4.38 5.58 1.19
C LEU A 133 3.19 4.92 1.86
N THR A 134 2.85 3.70 1.44
CA THR A 134 1.77 2.92 2.05
C THR A 134 2.08 2.60 3.52
N VAL A 135 3.33 2.20 3.79
CA VAL A 135 3.78 1.89 5.16
C VAL A 135 3.78 3.13 6.05
N ILE A 136 4.31 4.26 5.56
CA ILE A 136 4.33 5.53 6.31
C ILE A 136 2.90 5.97 6.64
N HIS A 137 1.97 5.88 5.68
CA HIS A 137 0.57 6.24 5.91
C HIS A 137 -0.05 5.38 7.02
N ALA A 138 0.20 4.08 7.00
CA ALA A 138 -0.33 3.15 8.00
C ALA A 138 0.21 3.41 9.42
N VAL A 139 1.45 3.92 9.54
CA VAL A 139 2.13 4.13 10.82
C VAL A 139 1.87 5.53 11.38
N GLU A 140 1.91 6.57 10.52
CA GLU A 140 1.87 7.96 10.93
C GLU A 140 0.48 8.61 10.77
N GLY A 141 -0.42 7.98 10.01
CA GLY A 141 -1.78 8.51 9.78
C GLY A 141 -1.85 9.55 8.67
N ASP A 142 -2.97 10.26 8.61
CA ASP A 142 -3.41 11.08 7.48
C ASP A 142 -2.66 12.43 7.32
N GLU A 143 -2.06 12.93 8.40
CA GLU A 143 -1.57 14.34 8.45
C GLU A 143 -0.52 14.67 7.39
N TRP A 144 0.27 13.69 6.96
CA TRP A 144 1.31 13.87 5.95
C TRP A 144 0.78 13.84 4.51
N PHE A 145 -0.43 13.31 4.30
CA PHE A 145 -0.95 12.99 2.98
C PHE A 145 -2.12 13.87 2.55
N LEU A 146 -2.15 14.22 1.26
CA LEU A 146 -3.35 14.75 0.64
C LEU A 146 -4.25 13.58 0.28
N LEU A 147 -5.45 13.54 0.84
CA LEU A 147 -6.39 12.45 0.61
C LEU A 147 -7.60 12.90 -0.21
N SER A 148 -8.20 11.93 -0.91
CA SER A 148 -9.52 12.11 -1.50
C SER A 148 -10.59 12.32 -0.41
N GLU A 149 -11.77 12.73 -0.79
CA GLU A 149 -12.98 12.51 -0.01
C GLU A 149 -13.23 11.01 0.18
N TRP A 150 -14.18 10.65 1.02
CA TRP A 150 -14.64 9.27 1.14
C TRP A 150 -15.41 8.84 -0.12
N GLY A 151 -15.30 7.58 -0.48
CA GLY A 151 -15.96 7.02 -1.64
C GLY A 151 -15.88 5.51 -1.72
N ASN A 152 -16.28 4.99 -2.87
CA ASN A 152 -16.21 3.57 -3.21
C ASN A 152 -15.22 3.37 -4.35
N VAL A 153 -14.52 2.25 -4.33
CA VAL A 153 -13.63 1.82 -5.40
C VAL A 153 -14.20 0.58 -6.07
N THR A 154 -14.14 0.55 -7.39
CA THR A 154 -14.39 -0.67 -8.18
C THR A 154 -13.15 -1.04 -8.97
N ILE A 155 -12.98 -2.34 -9.21
CA ILE A 155 -11.87 -2.90 -10.00
C ILE A 155 -12.48 -3.72 -11.13
N ASP A 156 -12.06 -3.48 -12.36
CA ASP A 156 -12.56 -4.21 -13.53
C ASP A 156 -11.76 -5.49 -13.82
N SER A 157 -12.14 -6.21 -14.88
CA SER A 157 -11.51 -7.48 -15.29
C SER A 157 -10.07 -7.32 -15.82
N GLU A 158 -9.58 -6.11 -15.99
CA GLU A 158 -8.21 -5.83 -16.41
C GLU A 158 -7.35 -5.29 -15.27
N GLY A 159 -7.96 -5.00 -14.10
CA GLY A 159 -7.29 -4.40 -12.95
C GLY A 159 -7.29 -2.87 -12.97
N ASN A 160 -8.11 -2.23 -13.82
CA ASN A 160 -8.33 -0.79 -13.74
C ASN A 160 -9.19 -0.45 -12.52
N THR A 161 -8.90 0.69 -11.92
CA THR A 161 -9.63 1.18 -10.75
C THR A 161 -10.48 2.39 -11.08
N THR A 162 -11.67 2.45 -10.51
CA THR A 162 -12.55 3.62 -10.59
C THR A 162 -12.97 4.03 -9.19
N PHE A 163 -12.82 5.32 -8.88
CA PHE A 163 -13.30 5.91 -7.63
C PHE A 163 -14.58 6.70 -7.86
N THR A 164 -15.55 6.47 -6.99
CA THR A 164 -16.81 7.24 -6.95
C THR A 164 -16.99 7.84 -5.57
N ALA A 165 -17.01 9.15 -5.49
CA ALA A 165 -17.22 9.87 -4.24
C ALA A 165 -18.57 9.51 -3.60
N SER A 166 -18.54 9.22 -2.31
CA SER A 166 -19.73 8.86 -1.53
C SER A 166 -19.48 9.12 -0.04
N PRO A 167 -20.33 9.86 0.65
CA PRO A 167 -20.17 10.12 2.10
C PRO A 167 -20.29 8.86 2.95
N ASN A 168 -20.90 7.81 2.39
CA ASN A 168 -21.04 6.51 3.05
C ASN A 168 -20.02 5.46 2.55
N GLY A 169 -19.10 5.86 1.68
CA GLY A 169 -18.04 4.98 1.20
C GLY A 169 -16.98 4.73 2.28
N ASN A 170 -16.25 3.64 2.16
CA ASN A 170 -15.19 3.25 3.09
C ASN A 170 -13.78 3.32 2.48
N CYS A 171 -13.63 3.91 1.29
CA CYS A 171 -12.37 4.02 0.58
C CYS A 171 -11.90 5.48 0.51
N ARG A 172 -10.60 5.70 0.65
CA ARG A 172 -9.90 6.93 0.32
C ARG A 172 -8.61 6.60 -0.44
N TYR A 173 -8.10 7.54 -1.20
CA TYR A 173 -6.80 7.40 -1.85
C TYR A 173 -5.92 8.63 -1.63
N GLN A 174 -4.61 8.43 -1.63
CA GLN A 174 -3.62 9.49 -1.60
C GLN A 174 -3.61 10.23 -2.94
N LYS A 175 -3.56 11.56 -2.89
CA LYS A 175 -3.38 12.42 -4.05
C LYS A 175 -1.92 12.82 -4.21
N PRO A 176 -1.40 12.98 -5.43
CA PRO A 176 -0.06 13.50 -5.66
C PRO A 176 0.17 14.82 -4.93
N GLY A 177 1.32 14.95 -4.30
CA GLY A 177 1.80 16.21 -3.75
C GLY A 177 2.50 17.07 -4.81
N ASP A 178 2.97 18.23 -4.40
CA ASP A 178 3.86 19.07 -5.22
C ASP A 178 5.32 18.63 -5.11
N ALA A 179 6.21 19.25 -5.87
CA ALA A 179 7.65 18.96 -5.87
C ALA A 179 8.30 19.15 -4.47
N SER A 180 7.78 20.08 -3.66
CA SER A 180 8.26 20.30 -2.30
C SER A 180 7.88 19.14 -1.38
N TRP A 181 6.63 18.67 -1.47
CA TRP A 181 6.17 17.51 -0.74
C TRP A 181 6.91 16.23 -1.17
N ASN A 182 7.13 16.02 -2.48
CA ASN A 182 7.88 14.89 -3.00
C ASN A 182 9.30 14.84 -2.42
N SER A 183 9.98 16.00 -2.41
CA SER A 183 11.33 16.12 -1.87
C SER A 183 11.37 15.88 -0.35
N ALA A 184 10.43 16.44 0.40
CA ALA A 184 10.32 16.25 1.84
C ALA A 184 10.02 14.78 2.20
N THR A 185 9.15 14.15 1.41
CA THR A 185 8.77 12.73 1.57
C THR A 185 9.95 11.81 1.28
N LEU A 186 10.71 12.05 0.21
CA LEU A 186 11.92 11.30 -0.06
C LEU A 186 12.94 11.43 1.08
N ASN A 187 13.16 12.65 1.59
CA ASN A 187 14.07 12.87 2.71
C ASN A 187 13.60 12.15 3.98
N LYS A 188 12.31 12.12 4.24
CA LYS A 188 11.72 11.35 5.34
C LYS A 188 12.03 9.85 5.19
N ILE A 189 11.80 9.28 4.02
CA ILE A 189 12.09 7.86 3.72
C ILE A 189 13.58 7.57 3.91
N ARG A 190 14.47 8.40 3.36
CA ARG A 190 15.93 8.28 3.51
C ARG A 190 16.34 8.26 4.98
N ASN A 191 15.79 9.14 5.80
CA ASN A 191 16.08 9.18 7.23
C ASN A 191 15.59 7.92 7.96
N LEU A 192 14.40 7.42 7.63
CA LEU A 192 13.87 6.19 8.22
C LEU A 192 14.73 4.97 7.87
N ILE A 193 15.21 4.88 6.63
CA ILE A 193 16.11 3.81 6.18
C ILE A 193 17.44 3.83 6.94
N LYS A 194 17.99 5.02 7.20
CA LYS A 194 19.25 5.16 7.97
C LYS A 194 19.09 4.74 9.44
N VAL A 195 17.96 5.05 10.06
CA VAL A 195 17.72 4.78 11.50
C VAL A 195 17.29 3.33 11.75
N GLY A 196 16.62 2.70 10.79
CA GLY A 196 16.02 1.35 10.96
C GLY A 196 16.99 0.18 10.91
N ILE A 197 18.31 0.42 10.96
CA ILE A 197 19.33 -0.61 10.75
C ILE A 197 20.17 -0.79 12.04
N TYR A 198 19.52 -1.40 13.03
CA TYR A 198 20.20 -1.88 14.23
C TYR A 198 19.79 -3.33 14.54
#